data_20f5368a97e4106ce54f5e5072e979af
#
_entry.id   20f5368a97e4106ce54f5e5072e979af
#
_cell.length_a   1.000
_cell.length_b   1.000
_cell.length_c   1.000
_cell.angle_alpha   90.00
_cell.angle_beta   90.00
_cell.angle_gamma   90.00
#
_symmetry.space_group_name_H-M   'P 1'
#
loop_
_entity.id
_entity.type
_entity.pdbx_description
1 polymer ?
#
loop_
_entity_poly.entity_id
_entity_poly.type
_entity_poly.pdbx_seq_one_letter_code
_entity_poly.pdbx_strand_id
1 'polypeptide(L)'
;MAILTNSRSTFDAVGIREDLSNIIYNISPMDTPFLSGAGRGTCDNTLFEWQTDELATQAANQQLQGDVPDALAVAETVMAQNQTQISFKTVATTGTAEAVDFAGRRSSQAYQMAKRAKEIKRDMEFMLTGNSIRVVGDTTTAPKTACLQSWLGAKTTATSNLIDAGDGTGVGLVNVDASNYANGTAVKTGTTPTKTLTQAHIDLVVQRCYEAGGSPDTMFCKPDLKVKLSAIAGASIAELRTVTKGDKQAHAVNAVDVVVTDFGTFKFVPNRFCDQGDIGIVYVIDWDYWSINYLRPFQTLNLAKTGDNVKQMMLAEYGLEAKNGRASGAIVSCKAT
;
A
#
# COMPACT_ATOMS: atom_id res chain seq x y z
N MET A 1 -38.74 46.30 -13.53
CA MET A 1 -38.97 46.99 -12.25
C MET A 1 -37.83 47.93 -12.04
N ALA A 2 -38.10 49.19 -11.77
CA ALA A 2 -37.06 50.19 -11.50
C ALA A 2 -36.84 50.24 -9.97
N ILE A 3 -35.57 50.39 -9.55
CA ILE A 3 -35.21 50.61 -8.14
C ILE A 3 -35.77 51.97 -7.73
N LEU A 4 -36.33 52.07 -6.55
CA LEU A 4 -36.82 53.31 -5.98
C LEU A 4 -35.72 54.38 -5.96
N THR A 5 -36.00 55.58 -6.48
CA THR A 5 -35.07 56.69 -6.47
C THR A 5 -34.70 57.05 -5.04
N ASN A 6 -33.42 57.22 -4.75
CA ASN A 6 -32.87 57.47 -3.40
C ASN A 6 -32.95 56.27 -2.40
N SER A 7 -33.10 55.05 -2.90
CA SER A 7 -32.93 53.87 -2.05
C SER A 7 -31.45 53.47 -1.97
N ARG A 8 -30.95 53.18 -0.77
CA ARG A 8 -29.57 52.68 -0.57
C ARG A 8 -29.59 51.19 -0.79
N SER A 9 -28.90 50.69 -1.80
CA SER A 9 -28.76 49.28 -2.13
C SER A 9 -27.47 48.70 -1.52
N THR A 10 -27.38 47.38 -1.42
CA THR A 10 -26.13 46.69 -1.04
C THR A 10 -25.02 46.92 -2.03
N PHE A 11 -25.34 47.28 -3.29
CA PHE A 11 -24.34 47.55 -4.34
C PHE A 11 -23.59 48.87 -4.10
N ASP A 12 -24.19 49.79 -3.37
CA ASP A 12 -23.62 51.13 -3.05
C ASP A 12 -23.10 51.21 -1.61
N ALA A 13 -23.23 50.13 -0.86
CA ALA A 13 -22.85 50.10 0.54
C ALA A 13 -21.35 49.80 0.71
N VAL A 14 -20.62 50.71 1.36
CA VAL A 14 -19.21 50.55 1.73
C VAL A 14 -19.17 49.93 3.14
N GLY A 15 -18.30 48.93 3.34
CA GLY A 15 -18.08 48.31 4.65
C GLY A 15 -18.98 47.11 4.94
N ILE A 16 -19.53 46.46 3.91
CA ILE A 16 -20.17 45.13 4.05
C ILE A 16 -19.10 44.14 4.50
N ARG A 17 -19.32 43.48 5.65
CA ARG A 17 -18.41 42.46 6.16
C ARG A 17 -18.56 41.17 5.33
N GLU A 18 -17.46 40.65 4.86
CA GLU A 18 -17.44 39.36 4.18
C GLU A 18 -17.93 38.23 5.12
N ASP A 19 -18.84 37.42 4.62
CA ASP A 19 -19.30 36.21 5.33
C ASP A 19 -18.40 35.05 5.00
N LEU A 20 -17.38 34.79 5.84
CA LEU A 20 -16.44 33.71 5.74
C LEU A 20 -16.83 32.61 6.72
N SER A 21 -17.07 31.41 6.19
CA SER A 21 -17.30 30.23 7.03
C SER A 21 -16.09 29.92 7.90
N ASN A 22 -16.31 29.68 9.20
CA ASN A 22 -15.28 29.26 10.15
C ASN A 22 -14.93 27.76 10.04
N ILE A 23 -15.43 27.05 9.02
CA ILE A 23 -15.22 25.62 8.80
C ILE A 23 -14.36 25.42 7.56
N ILE A 24 -13.28 24.64 7.68
CA ILE A 24 -12.43 24.24 6.56
C ILE A 24 -12.73 22.79 6.23
N TYR A 25 -13.25 22.55 5.02
CA TYR A 25 -13.53 21.20 4.52
C TYR A 25 -12.30 20.58 3.86
N ASN A 26 -11.92 19.36 4.28
CA ASN A 26 -10.86 18.62 3.63
C ASN A 26 -11.44 17.75 2.51
N ILE A 27 -11.10 18.08 1.28
CA ILE A 27 -11.56 17.37 0.08
C ILE A 27 -10.60 16.26 -0.39
N SER A 28 -9.44 16.13 0.25
CA SER A 28 -8.43 15.14 -0.14
C SER A 28 -8.64 13.80 0.56
N PRO A 29 -8.51 12.67 -0.13
CA PRO A 29 -8.57 11.36 0.50
C PRO A 29 -7.40 11.15 1.48
N MET A 30 -7.63 10.40 2.56
CA MET A 30 -6.66 10.18 3.63
C MET A 30 -6.49 8.70 3.99
N ASP A 31 -7.24 7.81 3.37
CA ASP A 31 -7.21 6.37 3.70
C ASP A 31 -5.88 5.76 3.26
N THR A 32 -5.21 5.07 4.18
CA THR A 32 -3.93 4.39 3.97
C THR A 32 -4.06 2.94 4.44
N PRO A 33 -4.69 2.06 3.65
CA PRO A 33 -5.02 0.71 4.08
C PRO A 33 -3.79 -0.17 4.32
N PHE A 34 -2.74 -0.08 3.51
CA PHE A 34 -1.54 -0.88 3.70
C PHE A 34 -0.78 -0.46 4.97
N LEU A 35 -0.56 0.85 5.15
CA LEU A 35 0.09 1.39 6.36
C LEU A 35 -0.68 1.07 7.65
N SER A 36 -2.00 0.91 7.55
CA SER A 36 -2.86 0.59 8.69
C SER A 36 -2.94 -0.90 8.98
N GLY A 37 -2.84 -1.76 7.96
CA GLY A 37 -2.94 -3.22 8.07
C GLY A 37 -1.61 -3.88 8.42
N ALA A 38 -0.48 -3.37 7.92
CA ALA A 38 0.83 -3.93 8.20
C ALA A 38 1.21 -3.80 9.68
N GLY A 39 1.89 -4.81 10.21
CA GLY A 39 2.45 -4.80 11.55
C GLY A 39 3.44 -3.65 11.76
N ARG A 40 3.74 -3.31 13.00
CA ARG A 40 4.72 -2.28 13.34
C ARG A 40 5.86 -2.88 14.14
N GLY A 41 7.08 -2.60 13.68
CA GLY A 41 8.31 -3.01 14.34
C GLY A 41 9.26 -1.84 14.56
N THR A 42 10.40 -2.14 15.14
CA THR A 42 11.51 -1.21 15.33
C THR A 42 12.77 -1.81 14.72
N CYS A 43 13.67 -0.98 14.23
CA CYS A 43 15.00 -1.37 13.80
C CYS A 43 16.04 -0.43 14.42
N ASP A 44 17.24 -0.92 14.60
CA ASP A 44 18.33 -0.19 15.27
C ASP A 44 19.40 0.30 14.27
N ASN A 45 19.30 -0.07 13.00
CA ASN A 45 20.23 0.31 11.95
C ASN A 45 19.50 0.72 10.67
N THR A 46 20.16 1.49 9.82
CA THR A 46 19.67 1.89 8.50
C THR A 46 19.54 0.72 7.54
N LEU A 47 20.45 -0.24 7.60
CA LEU A 47 20.31 -1.56 6.99
C LEU A 47 19.83 -2.51 8.07
N PHE A 48 18.63 -3.06 7.92
CA PHE A 48 18.10 -4.07 8.82
C PHE A 48 17.91 -5.38 8.09
N GLU A 49 18.19 -6.48 8.80
CA GLU A 49 18.28 -7.82 8.26
C GLU A 49 17.44 -8.78 9.08
N TRP A 50 16.89 -9.79 8.42
CA TRP A 50 16.17 -10.88 9.07
C TRP A 50 16.48 -12.20 8.36
N GLN A 51 16.32 -13.29 9.07
CA GLN A 51 16.59 -14.61 8.53
C GLN A 51 15.30 -15.31 8.14
N THR A 52 15.33 -16.00 7.01
CA THR A 52 14.28 -16.89 6.55
C THR A 52 14.84 -18.28 6.42
N ASP A 53 14.01 -19.29 6.69
CA ASP A 53 14.35 -20.69 6.59
C ASP A 53 13.26 -21.44 5.85
N GLU A 54 13.60 -22.50 5.15
CA GLU A 54 12.69 -23.32 4.38
C GLU A 54 12.94 -24.79 4.68
N LEU A 55 11.87 -25.54 4.95
CA LEU A 55 11.96 -26.97 5.14
C LEU A 55 12.30 -27.65 3.80
N ALA A 56 13.03 -28.78 3.89
CA ALA A 56 13.32 -29.60 2.72
C ALA A 56 12.01 -30.07 2.07
N THR A 57 12.03 -30.20 0.75
CA THR A 57 10.90 -30.73 -0.02
C THR A 57 10.54 -32.14 0.48
N GLN A 58 9.23 -32.42 0.56
CA GLN A 58 8.74 -33.74 0.97
C GLN A 58 9.33 -34.83 0.06
N ALA A 59 9.90 -35.85 0.66
CA ALA A 59 10.41 -37.03 0.00
C ALA A 59 9.91 -38.30 0.66
N ALA A 60 9.84 -39.39 -0.08
CA ALA A 60 9.58 -40.71 0.50
C ALA A 60 10.74 -41.07 1.43
N ASN A 61 10.47 -41.22 2.73
CA ASN A 61 11.47 -41.50 3.75
C ASN A 61 11.28 -42.95 4.27
N GLN A 62 11.41 -43.92 3.35
CA GLN A 62 11.36 -45.34 3.64
C GLN A 62 12.79 -45.83 3.87
N GLN A 63 13.02 -46.43 5.03
CA GLN A 63 14.34 -46.99 5.38
C GLN A 63 14.28 -48.50 5.49
N LEU A 64 15.38 -49.19 5.18
CA LEU A 64 15.50 -50.61 5.36
C LEU A 64 15.71 -50.92 6.85
N GLN A 65 15.16 -52.03 7.30
CA GLN A 65 15.41 -52.51 8.65
C GLN A 65 16.89 -52.88 8.82
N GLY A 66 17.59 -52.19 9.74
CA GLY A 66 19.01 -52.39 10.00
C GLY A 66 19.95 -51.53 9.10
N ASP A 67 19.38 -50.55 8.39
CA ASP A 67 20.17 -49.60 7.63
C ASP A 67 20.96 -48.64 8.52
N VAL A 68 22.09 -48.13 8.04
CA VAL A 68 22.91 -47.14 8.75
C VAL A 68 22.49 -45.78 8.25
N PRO A 69 21.97 -44.90 9.13
CA PRO A 69 21.50 -43.57 8.71
C PRO A 69 22.70 -42.71 8.27
N ASP A 70 22.63 -42.18 7.05
CA ASP A 70 23.58 -41.17 6.57
C ASP A 70 23.16 -39.77 7.05
N ALA A 71 24.17 -38.92 7.31
CA ALA A 71 23.94 -37.54 7.63
C ALA A 71 23.48 -36.78 6.36
N LEU A 72 22.27 -36.23 6.40
CA LEU A 72 21.77 -35.35 5.34
C LEU A 72 22.45 -33.98 5.41
N ALA A 73 22.66 -33.36 4.26
CA ALA A 73 23.16 -32.00 4.21
C ALA A 73 22.16 -31.05 4.85
N VAL A 74 22.64 -30.20 5.77
CA VAL A 74 21.83 -29.16 6.40
C VAL A 74 21.87 -27.93 5.51
N ALA A 75 20.68 -27.41 5.17
CA ALA A 75 20.58 -26.12 4.48
C ALA A 75 20.77 -24.98 5.51
N GLU A 76 21.54 -23.97 5.11
CA GLU A 76 21.70 -22.77 5.93
C GLU A 76 20.51 -21.83 5.73
N THR A 77 20.25 -21.02 6.76
CA THR A 77 19.24 -19.96 6.69
C THR A 77 19.60 -18.88 5.68
N VAL A 78 18.60 -18.29 5.05
CA VAL A 78 18.79 -17.21 4.06
C VAL A 78 18.55 -15.87 4.72
N MET A 79 19.50 -14.93 4.54
CA MET A 79 19.41 -13.59 5.07
C MET A 79 18.73 -12.66 4.07
N ALA A 80 17.60 -12.09 4.47
CA ALA A 80 16.91 -11.02 3.76
C ALA A 80 17.25 -9.68 4.40
N GLN A 81 17.28 -8.61 3.61
CA GLN A 81 17.72 -7.29 4.06
C GLN A 81 16.99 -6.15 3.36
N ASN A 82 16.70 -5.08 4.07
CA ASN A 82 16.13 -3.87 3.50
C ASN A 82 16.77 -2.62 4.10
N GLN A 83 16.55 -1.47 3.45
CA GLN A 83 17.09 -0.18 3.83
C GLN A 83 16.00 0.72 4.38
N THR A 84 16.31 1.51 5.43
CA THR A 84 15.40 2.54 5.90
C THR A 84 15.37 3.74 4.97
N GLN A 85 14.21 4.37 4.88
CA GLN A 85 13.96 5.58 4.09
C GLN A 85 13.51 6.71 5.00
N ILE A 86 14.09 7.89 4.79
CA ILE A 86 13.71 9.10 5.51
C ILE A 86 12.62 9.82 4.71
N SER A 87 11.52 10.12 5.37
CA SER A 87 10.46 10.97 4.82
C SER A 87 10.19 12.13 5.76
N PHE A 88 10.19 13.36 5.25
CA PHE A 88 9.89 14.54 6.06
C PHE A 88 9.05 15.57 5.31
N LYS A 89 8.33 16.37 6.06
CA LYS A 89 7.61 17.56 5.59
C LYS A 89 7.92 18.72 6.53
N THR A 90 8.23 19.85 5.96
CA THR A 90 8.57 21.07 6.71
C THR A 90 7.46 22.11 6.55
N VAL A 91 7.19 22.84 7.61
CA VAL A 91 6.29 24.00 7.61
C VAL A 91 7.07 25.19 8.18
N ALA A 92 6.94 26.33 7.53
CA ALA A 92 7.43 27.60 8.02
C ALA A 92 6.29 28.62 7.99
N THR A 93 6.03 29.29 9.10
CA THR A 93 5.03 30.34 9.22
C THR A 93 5.71 31.60 9.73
N THR A 94 5.42 32.74 9.10
CA THR A 94 5.95 34.04 9.55
C THR A 94 5.26 34.52 10.84
N GLY A 95 5.94 35.31 11.65
CA GLY A 95 5.37 35.85 12.88
C GLY A 95 4.12 36.69 12.60
N THR A 96 4.12 37.47 11.55
CA THR A 96 2.96 38.28 11.13
C THR A 96 1.75 37.39 10.77
N ALA A 97 1.98 36.26 10.05
CA ALA A 97 0.89 35.36 9.70
C ALA A 97 0.28 34.65 10.94
N GLU A 98 1.08 34.39 11.98
CA GLU A 98 0.56 33.78 13.21
C GLU A 98 -0.13 34.81 14.12
N ALA A 99 0.17 36.11 13.95
CA ALA A 99 -0.45 37.21 14.70
C ALA A 99 -1.81 37.62 14.13
N VAL A 100 -2.09 37.33 12.86
CA VAL A 100 -3.37 37.65 12.20
C VAL A 100 -4.40 36.59 12.53
N ASP A 101 -5.63 37.02 12.82
CA ASP A 101 -6.75 36.11 13.08
C ASP A 101 -7.30 35.52 11.78
N PHE A 102 -7.32 34.19 11.70
CA PHE A 102 -7.77 33.46 10.51
C PHE A 102 -9.15 32.84 10.74
N ALA A 103 -10.02 32.92 9.74
CA ALA A 103 -11.26 32.17 9.74
C ALA A 103 -11.00 30.64 9.74
N GLY A 104 -11.67 29.90 10.61
CA GLY A 104 -11.62 28.44 10.67
C GLY A 104 -10.37 27.83 11.31
N ARG A 105 -9.41 28.63 11.80
CA ARG A 105 -8.22 28.11 12.50
C ARG A 105 -7.67 29.12 13.51
N ARG A 106 -7.30 28.62 14.66
CA ARG A 106 -6.71 29.44 15.72
C ARG A 106 -5.20 29.68 15.51
N SER A 107 -4.47 28.68 15.05
CA SER A 107 -3.03 28.75 14.74
C SER A 107 -2.79 28.21 13.35
N SER A 108 -2.11 28.98 12.53
CA SER A 108 -1.74 28.59 11.16
C SER A 108 -0.72 27.48 11.19
N GLN A 109 0.28 27.55 12.07
CA GLN A 109 1.34 26.56 12.21
C GLN A 109 0.79 25.19 12.61
N ALA A 110 -0.06 25.12 13.65
CA ALA A 110 -0.64 23.86 14.13
C ALA A 110 -1.52 23.20 13.06
N TYR A 111 -2.34 23.98 12.35
CA TYR A 111 -3.16 23.48 11.24
C TYR A 111 -2.31 22.88 10.12
N GLN A 112 -1.27 23.61 9.69
CA GLN A 112 -0.38 23.13 8.64
C GLN A 112 0.39 21.87 9.06
N MET A 113 0.85 21.78 10.30
CA MET A 113 1.50 20.57 10.82
C MET A 113 0.57 19.35 10.81
N ALA A 114 -0.68 19.53 11.24
CA ALA A 114 -1.69 18.46 11.18
C ALA A 114 -1.97 18.01 9.74
N LYS A 115 -1.97 18.94 8.78
CA LYS A 115 -2.09 18.64 7.35
C LYS A 115 -0.88 17.85 6.85
N ARG A 116 0.35 18.29 7.18
CA ARG A 116 1.59 17.60 6.78
C ARG A 116 1.70 16.18 7.36
N ALA A 117 1.20 15.95 8.58
CA ALA A 117 1.14 14.61 9.16
C ALA A 117 0.31 13.62 8.31
N LYS A 118 -0.80 14.08 7.77
CA LYS A 118 -1.64 13.28 6.84
C LYS A 118 -0.93 13.06 5.50
N GLU A 119 -0.26 14.09 4.99
CA GLU A 119 0.48 14.01 3.74
C GLU A 119 1.65 13.01 3.82
N ILE A 120 2.43 12.98 4.92
CA ILE A 120 3.51 12.00 5.11
C ILE A 120 2.96 10.57 5.07
N LYS A 121 1.83 10.31 5.75
CA LYS A 121 1.21 8.98 5.73
C LYS A 121 0.79 8.55 4.32
N ARG A 122 0.25 9.47 3.53
CA ARG A 122 -0.08 9.21 2.11
C ARG A 122 1.17 8.93 1.28
N ASP A 123 2.24 9.72 1.49
CA ASP A 123 3.52 9.53 0.80
C ASP A 123 4.13 8.17 1.17
N MET A 124 4.03 7.75 2.43
CA MET A 124 4.46 6.42 2.88
C MET A 124 3.65 5.30 2.21
N GLU A 125 2.32 5.42 2.19
CA GLU A 125 1.44 4.45 1.51
C GLU A 125 1.81 4.31 0.03
N PHE A 126 1.97 5.43 -0.67
CA PHE A 126 2.37 5.47 -2.07
C PHE A 126 3.73 4.81 -2.32
N MET A 127 4.71 5.10 -1.45
CA MET A 127 6.04 4.50 -1.58
C MET A 127 6.03 3.01 -1.27
N LEU A 128 5.36 2.57 -0.21
CA LEU A 128 5.35 1.17 0.22
C LEU A 128 4.61 0.25 -0.75
N THR A 129 3.52 0.73 -1.36
CA THR A 129 2.72 -0.05 -2.33
C THR A 129 3.21 0.09 -3.77
N GLY A 130 4.25 0.88 -4.01
CA GLY A 130 4.80 1.12 -5.33
C GLY A 130 5.71 0.02 -5.85
N ASN A 131 6.48 0.37 -6.87
CA ASN A 131 7.43 -0.51 -7.56
C ASN A 131 8.84 0.09 -7.52
N SER A 132 9.46 0.16 -6.35
CA SER A 132 10.83 0.61 -6.21
C SER A 132 11.71 -0.41 -5.49
N ILE A 133 12.95 -0.49 -5.93
CA ILE A 133 13.97 -1.35 -5.34
C ILE A 133 14.59 -0.69 -4.12
N ARG A 134 15.25 -1.49 -3.31
CA ARG A 134 16.14 -1.02 -2.27
C ARG A 134 17.32 -0.23 -2.85
N VAL A 135 17.58 0.94 -2.28
CA VAL A 135 18.76 1.75 -2.59
C VAL A 135 19.47 2.06 -1.28
N VAL A 136 20.74 1.69 -1.18
CA VAL A 136 21.53 1.91 0.04
C VAL A 136 21.75 3.40 0.30
N GLY A 137 21.80 4.19 -0.77
CA GLY A 137 22.10 5.61 -0.68
C GLY A 137 23.59 5.89 -0.56
N ASP A 138 23.95 7.09 -0.91
CA ASP A 138 25.29 7.68 -0.77
C ASP A 138 25.17 9.18 -0.51
N THR A 139 26.26 9.92 -0.61
CA THR A 139 26.28 11.39 -0.39
C THR A 139 25.42 12.18 -1.39
N THR A 140 25.02 11.57 -2.50
CA THR A 140 24.25 12.20 -3.59
C THR A 140 22.90 11.54 -3.80
N THR A 141 22.77 10.27 -3.45
CA THR A 141 21.58 9.46 -3.66
C THR A 141 20.88 9.16 -2.34
N ALA A 142 19.62 9.56 -2.20
CA ALA A 142 18.84 9.27 -1.01
C ALA A 142 18.58 7.75 -0.85
N PRO A 143 18.69 7.19 0.35
CA PRO A 143 18.34 5.80 0.63
C PRO A 143 16.85 5.58 0.40
N LYS A 144 16.49 4.41 -0.14
CA LYS A 144 15.10 4.01 -0.39
C LYS A 144 14.85 2.62 0.15
N THR A 145 13.69 2.44 0.76
CA THR A 145 13.19 1.13 1.13
C THR A 145 12.65 0.41 -0.12
N ALA A 146 12.84 -0.91 -0.18
CA ALA A 146 12.18 -1.73 -1.20
C ALA A 146 10.68 -1.78 -0.93
N CYS A 147 9.90 -1.63 -2.01
CA CYS A 147 8.44 -1.65 -1.96
C CYS A 147 7.88 -3.07 -1.91
N LEU A 148 6.58 -3.17 -1.70
CA LEU A 148 5.83 -4.42 -1.66
C LEU A 148 6.13 -5.35 -2.85
N GLN A 149 6.11 -4.82 -4.08
CA GLN A 149 6.37 -5.62 -5.29
C GLN A 149 7.74 -6.28 -5.32
N SER A 150 8.75 -5.69 -4.71
CA SER A 150 10.12 -6.23 -4.71
C SER A 150 10.27 -7.50 -3.85
N TRP A 151 9.27 -7.82 -3.05
CA TRP A 151 9.25 -8.99 -2.17
C TRP A 151 8.29 -10.07 -2.62
N LEU A 152 7.35 -9.74 -3.53
CA LEU A 152 6.39 -10.68 -4.08
C LEU A 152 7.01 -11.43 -5.26
N GLY A 153 6.88 -12.73 -5.28
CA GLY A 153 7.33 -13.55 -6.39
C GLY A 153 8.61 -14.29 -6.14
N ALA A 154 9.05 -15.02 -7.16
CA ALA A 154 10.22 -15.88 -7.13
C ALA A 154 11.05 -15.75 -8.42
N LYS A 155 12.24 -16.35 -8.44
CA LYS A 155 13.13 -16.35 -9.60
C LYS A 155 12.52 -17.04 -10.82
N THR A 156 11.82 -18.14 -10.60
CA THR A 156 11.20 -18.91 -11.67
C THR A 156 9.76 -18.46 -11.89
N THR A 157 9.34 -18.36 -13.15
CA THR A 157 7.96 -18.01 -13.50
C THR A 157 6.95 -19.01 -12.98
N ALA A 158 7.34 -20.28 -12.88
CA ALA A 158 6.46 -21.36 -12.43
C ALA A 158 6.04 -21.23 -10.95
N THR A 159 6.93 -20.70 -10.10
CA THR A 159 6.70 -20.59 -8.65
C THR A 159 6.47 -19.14 -8.18
N SER A 160 6.46 -18.18 -9.09
CA SER A 160 6.27 -16.77 -8.74
C SER A 160 4.81 -16.48 -8.38
N ASN A 161 4.59 -15.80 -7.26
CA ASN A 161 3.29 -15.29 -6.83
C ASN A 161 2.93 -13.96 -7.49
N LEU A 162 3.81 -13.44 -8.33
CA LEU A 162 3.56 -12.29 -9.17
C LEU A 162 3.05 -12.77 -10.53
N ILE A 163 1.79 -12.59 -10.82
CA ILE A 163 1.14 -13.08 -12.03
C ILE A 163 0.91 -11.95 -13.02
N ASP A 164 1.25 -12.18 -14.28
CA ASP A 164 0.92 -11.25 -15.37
C ASP A 164 -0.49 -11.53 -15.89
N ALA A 165 -1.38 -10.54 -15.82
CA ALA A 165 -2.71 -10.64 -16.41
C ALA A 165 -2.69 -10.79 -17.95
N GLY A 166 -1.53 -10.59 -18.58
CA GLY A 166 -1.36 -10.74 -20.02
C GLY A 166 -1.50 -12.16 -20.52
N ASP A 167 -0.80 -13.07 -19.89
CA ASP A 167 -0.70 -14.49 -20.30
C ASP A 167 -1.04 -15.48 -19.17
N GLY A 168 -1.30 -14.98 -17.96
CA GLY A 168 -1.59 -15.81 -16.78
C GLY A 168 -0.37 -16.54 -16.23
N THR A 169 0.84 -16.23 -16.71
CA THR A 169 2.06 -16.84 -16.20
C THR A 169 2.66 -16.04 -15.05
N GLY A 170 3.47 -16.69 -14.24
CA GLY A 170 4.25 -16.00 -13.22
C GLY A 170 5.31 -15.09 -13.85
N VAL A 171 5.53 -13.96 -13.24
CA VAL A 171 6.63 -13.06 -13.61
C VAL A 171 7.86 -13.43 -12.82
N GLY A 172 8.90 -13.86 -13.51
CA GLY A 172 10.20 -14.08 -12.91
C GLY A 172 10.81 -12.74 -12.48
N LEU A 173 11.38 -12.71 -11.28
CA LEU A 173 12.10 -11.57 -10.78
C LEU A 173 13.60 -11.68 -11.09
N VAL A 174 14.23 -10.55 -11.33
CA VAL A 174 15.68 -10.44 -11.44
C VAL A 174 16.27 -10.25 -10.05
N ASN A 175 17.48 -10.76 -9.82
CA ASN A 175 18.21 -10.58 -8.55
C ASN A 175 17.49 -11.13 -7.30
N VAL A 176 16.92 -12.32 -7.39
CA VAL A 176 16.53 -13.09 -6.21
C VAL A 176 17.71 -13.93 -5.73
N ASP A 177 17.71 -14.30 -4.46
CA ASP A 177 18.75 -15.16 -3.90
C ASP A 177 18.70 -16.60 -4.43
N ALA A 178 19.68 -17.41 -4.00
CA ALA A 178 19.79 -18.82 -4.42
C ALA A 178 18.59 -19.66 -3.99
N SER A 179 17.88 -19.25 -2.93
CA SER A 179 16.69 -19.93 -2.38
C SER A 179 15.38 -19.48 -3.02
N ASN A 180 15.43 -18.68 -4.07
CA ASN A 180 14.28 -18.09 -4.78
C ASN A 180 13.47 -17.06 -3.95
N TYR A 181 14.05 -16.51 -2.90
CA TYR A 181 13.46 -15.40 -2.17
C TYR A 181 13.85 -14.06 -2.78
N ALA A 182 12.92 -13.16 -2.89
CA ALA A 182 13.20 -11.77 -3.26
C ALA A 182 14.00 -11.10 -2.14
N ASN A 183 15.02 -10.33 -2.48
CA ASN A 183 15.90 -9.65 -1.53
C ASN A 183 15.79 -8.12 -1.59
N GLY A 184 14.63 -7.61 -1.99
CA GLY A 184 14.34 -6.17 -2.08
C GLY A 184 15.03 -5.45 -3.23
N THR A 185 15.74 -6.16 -4.10
CA THR A 185 16.41 -5.59 -5.30
C THR A 185 15.73 -5.97 -6.61
N ALA A 186 14.81 -6.92 -6.56
CA ALA A 186 14.06 -7.38 -7.72
C ALA A 186 12.87 -6.48 -7.99
N VAL A 187 12.69 -6.09 -9.23
CA VAL A 187 11.56 -5.28 -9.69
C VAL A 187 11.03 -5.82 -10.99
N LYS A 188 9.73 -5.92 -11.12
CA LYS A 188 9.12 -6.08 -12.42
C LYS A 188 9.24 -4.77 -13.21
N THR A 189 9.82 -4.84 -14.39
CA THR A 189 9.75 -3.73 -15.35
C THR A 189 8.29 -3.58 -15.78
N GLY A 190 7.70 -2.41 -15.54
CA GLY A 190 6.30 -2.17 -15.84
C GLY A 190 5.98 -2.43 -17.31
N THR A 191 4.94 -3.22 -17.54
CA THR A 191 4.32 -3.35 -18.85
C THR A 191 2.99 -2.59 -18.83
N THR A 192 2.69 -1.94 -19.93
CA THR A 192 1.40 -1.24 -20.10
C THR A 192 0.25 -2.20 -19.80
N PRO A 193 -0.78 -1.79 -19.03
CA PRO A 193 -1.93 -2.65 -18.75
C PRO A 193 -2.65 -2.99 -20.06
N THR A 194 -2.54 -4.23 -20.49
CA THR A 194 -3.04 -4.67 -21.79
C THR A 194 -4.15 -5.68 -21.71
N LYS A 195 -4.31 -6.34 -20.58
CA LYS A 195 -5.20 -7.50 -20.47
C LYS A 195 -6.20 -7.39 -19.32
N THR A 196 -7.35 -7.97 -19.55
CA THR A 196 -8.45 -7.99 -18.60
C THR A 196 -8.19 -8.99 -17.48
N LEU A 197 -8.37 -8.55 -16.23
CA LEU A 197 -8.36 -9.43 -15.07
C LEU A 197 -9.45 -10.49 -15.18
N THR A 198 -9.13 -11.75 -14.89
CA THR A 198 -10.05 -12.89 -14.88
C THR A 198 -10.04 -13.62 -13.54
N GLN A 199 -11.07 -14.42 -13.27
CA GLN A 199 -11.13 -15.26 -12.08
C GLN A 199 -9.94 -16.22 -12.00
N ALA A 200 -9.55 -16.81 -13.13
CA ALA A 200 -8.42 -17.75 -13.19
C ALA A 200 -7.08 -17.14 -12.68
N HIS A 201 -6.87 -15.85 -12.90
CA HIS A 201 -5.67 -15.17 -12.38
C HIS A 201 -5.73 -15.05 -10.85
N ILE A 202 -6.90 -14.79 -10.29
CA ILE A 202 -7.12 -14.71 -8.84
C ILE A 202 -6.88 -16.08 -8.21
N ASP A 203 -7.51 -17.12 -8.76
CA ASP A 203 -7.38 -18.49 -8.25
C ASP A 203 -5.94 -18.97 -8.28
N LEU A 204 -5.20 -18.67 -9.35
CA LEU A 204 -3.80 -19.02 -9.48
C LEU A 204 -2.89 -18.33 -8.45
N VAL A 205 -3.11 -17.03 -8.19
CA VAL A 205 -2.33 -16.30 -7.16
C VAL A 205 -2.62 -16.88 -5.79
N VAL A 206 -3.90 -17.07 -5.46
CA VAL A 206 -4.32 -17.61 -4.17
C VAL A 206 -3.78 -19.01 -3.94
N GLN A 207 -3.87 -19.88 -4.96
CA GLN A 207 -3.29 -21.23 -4.91
C GLN A 207 -1.79 -21.18 -4.59
N ARG A 208 -1.02 -20.34 -5.29
CA ARG A 208 0.43 -20.22 -5.07
C ARG A 208 0.78 -19.66 -3.70
N CYS A 209 -0.01 -18.70 -3.19
CA CYS A 209 0.16 -18.21 -1.82
C CYS A 209 -0.08 -19.33 -0.81
N TYR A 210 -1.10 -20.13 -1.01
CA TYR A 210 -1.42 -21.28 -0.17
C TYR A 210 -0.29 -22.35 -0.22
N GLU A 211 0.21 -22.68 -1.41
CA GLU A 211 1.35 -23.61 -1.60
C GLU A 211 2.62 -23.11 -0.90
N ALA A 212 2.80 -21.79 -0.80
CA ALA A 212 3.92 -21.16 -0.09
C ALA A 212 3.69 -21.02 1.43
N GLY A 213 2.60 -21.56 1.96
CA GLY A 213 2.27 -21.54 3.38
C GLY A 213 1.61 -20.25 3.88
N GLY A 214 1.12 -19.41 2.98
CA GLY A 214 0.33 -18.21 3.30
C GLY A 214 -1.16 -18.49 3.40
N SER A 215 -1.85 -17.64 4.13
CA SER A 215 -3.32 -17.61 4.23
C SER A 215 -3.82 -16.19 4.00
N PRO A 216 -3.66 -15.64 2.79
CA PRO A 216 -4.05 -14.27 2.53
C PRO A 216 -5.54 -14.06 2.72
N ASP A 217 -5.92 -12.95 3.32
CA ASP A 217 -7.30 -12.60 3.64
C ASP A 217 -7.78 -11.30 2.96
N THR A 218 -6.84 -10.50 2.47
CA THR A 218 -7.15 -9.18 1.94
C THR A 218 -6.63 -9.01 0.52
N MET A 219 -7.51 -8.51 -0.36
CA MET A 219 -7.15 -8.05 -1.69
C MET A 219 -7.29 -6.54 -1.76
N PHE A 220 -6.24 -5.83 -2.16
CA PHE A 220 -6.36 -4.39 -2.39
C PHE A 220 -5.86 -3.97 -3.77
N CYS A 221 -6.51 -3.00 -4.32
CA CYS A 221 -6.24 -2.50 -5.67
C CYS A 221 -6.76 -1.07 -5.84
N LYS A 222 -6.44 -0.48 -6.98
CA LYS A 222 -7.02 0.78 -7.42
C LYS A 222 -8.56 0.69 -7.53
N PRO A 223 -9.30 1.79 -7.30
CA PRO A 223 -10.77 1.77 -7.30
C PRO A 223 -11.43 1.26 -8.58
N ASP A 224 -10.86 1.54 -9.76
CA ASP A 224 -11.35 1.04 -11.06
C ASP A 224 -11.23 -0.49 -11.16
N LEU A 225 -10.12 -1.07 -10.70
CA LEU A 225 -9.95 -2.52 -10.62
C LEU A 225 -10.85 -3.17 -9.56
N LYS A 226 -11.18 -2.45 -8.48
CA LYS A 226 -12.15 -2.94 -7.49
C LYS A 226 -13.54 -3.15 -8.11
N VAL A 227 -13.95 -2.25 -8.99
CA VAL A 227 -15.23 -2.43 -9.75
C VAL A 227 -15.16 -3.69 -10.60
N LYS A 228 -14.02 -3.96 -11.24
CA LYS A 228 -13.82 -5.17 -12.04
C LYS A 228 -13.82 -6.44 -11.19
N LEU A 229 -13.14 -6.43 -10.05
CA LEU A 229 -13.16 -7.54 -9.08
C LEU A 229 -14.57 -7.85 -8.61
N SER A 230 -15.35 -6.82 -8.28
CA SER A 230 -16.76 -6.99 -7.91
C SER A 230 -17.62 -7.56 -9.04
N ALA A 231 -17.33 -7.22 -10.29
CA ALA A 231 -18.02 -7.78 -11.45
C ALA A 231 -17.66 -9.26 -11.68
N ILE A 232 -16.38 -9.63 -11.54
CA ILE A 232 -15.92 -11.03 -11.66
C ILE A 232 -16.56 -11.88 -10.57
N ALA A 233 -16.46 -11.47 -9.31
CA ALA A 233 -17.06 -12.15 -8.18
C ALA A 233 -18.59 -12.23 -8.31
N GLY A 234 -19.23 -11.18 -8.81
CA GLY A 234 -20.67 -11.14 -9.04
C GLY A 234 -21.14 -11.99 -10.21
N ALA A 235 -20.30 -12.27 -11.20
CA ALA A 235 -20.65 -13.17 -12.31
C ALA A 235 -20.74 -14.64 -11.85
N SER A 236 -19.89 -15.04 -10.89
CA SER A 236 -19.95 -16.37 -10.26
C SER A 236 -21.18 -16.54 -9.35
N ILE A 237 -21.78 -15.44 -8.88
CA ILE A 237 -22.92 -15.42 -7.95
C ILE A 237 -24.17 -14.81 -8.63
N ALA A 238 -24.26 -14.91 -9.95
CA ALA A 238 -25.35 -14.27 -10.71
C ALA A 238 -26.77 -14.65 -10.22
N GLU A 239 -26.94 -15.82 -9.62
CA GLU A 239 -28.20 -16.27 -9.02
C GLU A 239 -28.47 -15.68 -7.61
N LEU A 240 -27.47 -15.21 -6.88
CA LEU A 240 -27.64 -14.64 -5.54
C LEU A 240 -27.91 -13.12 -5.53
N ARG A 241 -27.88 -12.46 -6.68
CA ARG A 241 -28.36 -11.07 -6.85
C ARG A 241 -29.87 -10.99 -6.91
N THR A 242 -30.55 -11.92 -6.27
CA THR A 242 -32.02 -11.85 -6.16
C THR A 242 -32.37 -10.61 -5.34
N VAL A 243 -33.08 -9.72 -5.99
CA VAL A 243 -33.84 -8.65 -5.36
C VAL A 243 -34.76 -9.32 -4.32
N THR A 244 -34.36 -9.24 -3.04
CA THR A 244 -35.27 -9.66 -1.97
C THR A 244 -36.41 -8.66 -1.97
N LYS A 245 -37.50 -9.05 -2.52
CA LYS A 245 -38.76 -8.30 -2.54
C LYS A 245 -39.41 -8.41 -1.17
N GLY A 246 -38.82 -7.72 -0.19
CA GLY A 246 -39.48 -7.38 1.04
C GLY A 246 -40.19 -6.05 0.85
N ASP A 247 -41.49 -6.09 1.00
CA ASP A 247 -42.45 -5.00 1.02
C ASP A 247 -41.90 -3.57 0.76
N LYS A 248 -42.05 -3.09 -0.46
CA LYS A 248 -42.00 -1.70 -0.95
C LYS A 248 -40.72 -1.10 -1.51
N GLN A 249 -39.50 -1.68 -1.39
CA GLN A 249 -38.33 -1.17 -2.12
C GLN A 249 -37.48 -2.27 -2.71
N ALA A 250 -37.18 -2.17 -4.03
CA ALA A 250 -36.21 -3.03 -4.69
C ALA A 250 -34.81 -2.48 -4.44
N HIS A 251 -33.96 -3.20 -3.71
CA HIS A 251 -32.54 -2.87 -3.52
C HIS A 251 -31.71 -3.66 -4.52
N ALA A 252 -31.00 -2.97 -5.41
CA ALA A 252 -29.98 -3.56 -6.24
C ALA A 252 -28.63 -3.47 -5.53
N VAL A 253 -28.05 -4.61 -5.11
CA VAL A 253 -26.70 -4.66 -4.54
C VAL A 253 -25.71 -4.92 -5.67
N ASN A 254 -24.86 -3.95 -5.95
CA ASN A 254 -23.84 -4.03 -7.01
C ASN A 254 -22.41 -4.06 -6.47
N ALA A 255 -22.22 -4.08 -5.16
CA ALA A 255 -20.91 -4.13 -4.53
C ALA A 255 -20.67 -5.48 -3.87
N VAL A 256 -19.48 -6.05 -4.06
CA VAL A 256 -18.98 -7.23 -3.36
C VAL A 256 -17.77 -6.81 -2.56
N ASP A 257 -17.85 -6.92 -1.24
CA ASP A 257 -16.75 -6.58 -0.35
C ASP A 257 -16.04 -7.82 0.21
N VAL A 258 -16.70 -8.97 0.18
CA VAL A 258 -16.17 -10.24 0.67
C VAL A 258 -16.47 -11.32 -0.36
N VAL A 259 -15.46 -12.11 -0.70
CA VAL A 259 -15.57 -13.27 -1.60
C VAL A 259 -15.01 -14.49 -0.90
N VAL A 260 -15.74 -15.60 -0.98
CA VAL A 260 -15.28 -16.90 -0.52
C VAL A 260 -14.75 -17.67 -1.72
N THR A 261 -13.52 -18.14 -1.63
CA THR A 261 -12.87 -19.01 -2.61
C THR A 261 -12.59 -20.37 -1.97
N ASP A 262 -12.11 -21.34 -2.73
CA ASP A 262 -11.74 -22.67 -2.24
C ASP A 262 -10.61 -22.63 -1.19
N PHE A 263 -9.82 -21.55 -1.16
CA PHE A 263 -8.66 -21.38 -0.29
C PHE A 263 -8.89 -20.41 0.87
N GLY A 264 -10.04 -19.77 0.96
CA GLY A 264 -10.34 -18.84 2.04
C GLY A 264 -11.31 -17.73 1.68
N THR A 265 -11.48 -16.82 2.63
CA THR A 265 -12.38 -15.67 2.51
C THR A 265 -11.56 -14.41 2.31
N PHE A 266 -11.81 -13.68 1.25
CA PHE A 266 -11.09 -12.46 0.90
C PHE A 266 -11.95 -11.22 1.06
N LYS A 267 -11.35 -10.19 1.65
CA LYS A 267 -11.92 -8.85 1.76
C LYS A 267 -11.35 -7.95 0.68
N PHE A 268 -12.21 -7.29 -0.08
CA PHE A 268 -11.80 -6.33 -1.11
C PHE A 268 -11.71 -4.92 -0.56
N VAL A 269 -10.51 -4.36 -0.52
CA VAL A 269 -10.24 -3.01 -0.02
C VAL A 269 -9.73 -2.12 -1.16
N PRO A 270 -10.44 -1.02 -1.51
CA PRO A 270 -9.93 -0.08 -2.48
C PRO A 270 -8.79 0.75 -1.87
N ASN A 271 -7.66 0.85 -2.57
CA ASN A 271 -6.56 1.72 -2.22
C ASN A 271 -6.34 2.76 -3.33
N ARG A 272 -6.33 4.04 -2.97
CA ARG A 272 -6.20 5.15 -3.92
C ARG A 272 -4.75 5.48 -4.27
N PHE A 273 -3.79 4.94 -3.53
CA PHE A 273 -2.37 5.29 -3.62
C PHE A 273 -1.48 4.14 -4.10
N CYS A 274 -2.04 2.97 -4.42
CA CYS A 274 -1.27 1.78 -4.80
C CYS A 274 -0.81 1.76 -6.26
N ASP A 275 -1.03 2.82 -7.03
CA ASP A 275 -0.68 2.88 -8.46
C ASP A 275 0.43 3.89 -8.71
N GLN A 276 1.60 3.37 -9.08
CA GLN A 276 2.71 4.17 -9.60
C GLN A 276 2.78 3.98 -11.12
N GLY A 277 2.04 4.80 -11.87
CA GLY A 277 2.16 4.92 -13.31
C GLY A 277 1.40 3.87 -14.11
N ASP A 278 0.10 3.98 -14.15
CA ASP A 278 -0.84 3.28 -15.08
C ASP A 278 -0.75 1.74 -15.16
N ILE A 279 0.04 1.10 -14.30
CA ILE A 279 0.11 -0.35 -14.21
C ILE A 279 -0.95 -0.81 -13.22
N GLY A 280 -2.06 -1.34 -13.73
CA GLY A 280 -3.09 -1.91 -12.87
C GLY A 280 -2.56 -3.10 -12.09
N ILE A 281 -2.66 -3.05 -10.76
CA ILE A 281 -2.17 -4.08 -9.85
C ILE A 281 -3.26 -4.44 -8.85
N VAL A 282 -3.41 -5.74 -8.62
CA VAL A 282 -4.23 -6.31 -7.54
C VAL A 282 -3.29 -7.06 -6.62
N TYR A 283 -3.20 -6.61 -5.38
CA TYR A 283 -2.42 -7.27 -4.33
C TYR A 283 -3.30 -8.23 -3.55
N VAL A 284 -2.74 -9.38 -3.22
CA VAL A 284 -3.34 -10.41 -2.36
C VAL A 284 -2.41 -10.58 -1.18
N ILE A 285 -2.82 -10.12 0.00
CA ILE A 285 -1.93 -9.92 1.14
C ILE A 285 -2.35 -10.78 2.32
N ASP A 286 -1.34 -11.38 2.93
CA ASP A 286 -1.38 -11.96 4.25
C ASP A 286 -0.63 -11.03 5.22
N TRP A 287 -1.37 -10.37 6.12
CA TRP A 287 -0.85 -9.31 6.97
C TRP A 287 0.18 -9.78 8.00
N ASP A 288 0.17 -11.04 8.38
CA ASP A 288 1.04 -11.60 9.41
C ASP A 288 2.52 -11.57 9.00
N TYR A 289 2.78 -11.53 7.70
CA TYR A 289 4.13 -11.53 7.14
C TYR A 289 4.67 -10.15 6.78
N TRP A 290 3.92 -9.08 7.02
CA TRP A 290 4.33 -7.72 6.68
C TRP A 290 4.44 -6.84 7.91
N SER A 291 5.61 -6.18 8.07
CA SER A 291 5.78 -5.18 9.11
C SER A 291 6.52 -3.94 8.59
N ILE A 292 6.20 -2.80 9.17
CA ILE A 292 6.87 -1.53 8.90
C ILE A 292 7.72 -1.22 10.11
N ASN A 293 9.03 -1.33 9.94
CA ASN A 293 10.01 -1.12 10.99
C ASN A 293 10.46 0.34 11.00
N TYR A 294 10.42 0.97 12.15
CA TYR A 294 10.80 2.36 12.33
C TYR A 294 12.16 2.44 13.03
N LEU A 295 13.12 3.12 12.39
CA LEU A 295 14.37 3.55 13.04
C LEU A 295 14.10 4.83 13.85
N ARG A 296 13.40 5.78 13.26
CA ARG A 296 12.90 6.97 13.95
C ARG A 296 11.39 7.08 13.70
N PRO A 297 10.56 6.91 14.76
CA PRO A 297 9.11 7.05 14.61
C PRO A 297 8.74 8.47 14.24
N PHE A 298 7.45 8.72 14.00
CA PHE A 298 6.95 10.05 13.72
C PHE A 298 7.30 11.02 14.85
N GLN A 299 8.07 12.03 14.52
CA GLN A 299 8.47 13.09 15.47
C GLN A 299 8.41 14.46 14.81
N THR A 300 8.12 15.46 15.61
CA THR A 300 8.13 16.86 15.19
C THR A 300 9.36 17.53 15.79
N LEU A 301 10.18 18.17 14.93
CA LEU A 301 11.39 18.86 15.29
C LEU A 301 11.22 20.35 15.01
N ASN A 302 11.59 21.18 15.98
CA ASN A 302 11.71 22.62 15.77
C ASN A 302 13.05 22.91 15.09
N LEU A 303 13.01 23.59 13.97
CA LEU A 303 14.22 24.00 13.25
C LEU A 303 14.69 25.37 13.72
N ALA A 304 15.98 25.68 13.51
CA ALA A 304 16.55 26.96 13.84
C ALA A 304 15.82 28.11 13.15
N LYS A 305 15.57 29.19 13.86
CA LYS A 305 14.99 30.42 13.31
C LYS A 305 15.98 31.13 12.40
N THR A 306 15.55 31.50 11.22
CA THR A 306 16.31 32.30 10.25
C THR A 306 15.57 33.60 9.92
N GLY A 307 15.23 34.40 10.96
CA GLY A 307 14.42 35.59 10.85
C GLY A 307 13.11 35.45 11.62
N ASP A 308 12.11 36.30 11.34
CA ASP A 308 10.80 36.28 11.99
C ASP A 308 9.92 35.18 11.39
N ASN A 309 10.25 33.93 11.74
CA ASN A 309 9.46 32.77 11.34
C ASN A 309 9.60 31.63 12.37
N VAL A 310 8.60 30.75 12.39
CA VAL A 310 8.62 29.47 13.11
C VAL A 310 8.68 28.36 12.08
N LYS A 311 9.75 27.55 12.14
CA LYS A 311 9.95 26.40 11.26
C LYS A 311 9.87 25.11 12.06
N GLN A 312 9.03 24.19 11.61
CA GLN A 312 8.90 22.85 12.18
C GLN A 312 8.99 21.82 11.07
N MET A 313 9.61 20.70 11.37
CA MET A 313 9.72 19.55 10.46
C MET A 313 9.12 18.34 11.15
N MET A 314 8.22 17.66 10.45
CA MET A 314 7.78 16.32 10.81
C MET A 314 8.58 15.31 10.02
N LEU A 315 9.11 14.31 10.68
CA LEU A 315 10.01 13.31 10.11
C LEU A 315 9.60 11.94 10.58
N ALA A 316 9.75 10.95 9.69
CA ALA A 316 9.72 9.52 10.00
C ALA A 316 10.79 8.82 9.18
N GLU A 317 11.46 7.84 9.79
CA GLU A 317 12.42 6.96 9.13
C GLU A 317 11.96 5.52 9.32
N TYR A 318 11.72 4.83 8.22
CA TYR A 318 11.05 3.54 8.20
C TYR A 318 11.56 2.65 7.07
N GLY A 319 11.34 1.36 7.20
CA GLY A 319 11.58 0.37 6.16
C GLY A 319 10.53 -0.73 6.19
N LEU A 320 10.31 -1.40 5.06
CA LEU A 320 9.38 -2.53 4.93
C LEU A 320 10.13 -3.83 5.19
N GLU A 321 9.59 -4.65 6.07
CA GLU A 321 10.02 -6.03 6.32
C GLU A 321 9.01 -7.00 5.75
N ALA A 322 9.48 -7.95 4.94
CA ALA A 322 8.71 -9.06 4.42
C ALA A 322 9.25 -10.37 5.01
N LYS A 323 8.60 -10.89 6.05
CA LYS A 323 9.03 -12.13 6.71
C LYS A 323 8.92 -13.33 5.80
N ASN A 324 7.84 -13.41 5.01
CA ASN A 324 7.64 -14.35 3.93
C ASN A 324 6.89 -13.66 2.79
N GLY A 325 7.62 -13.10 1.82
CA GLY A 325 7.01 -12.44 0.67
C GLY A 325 6.19 -13.38 -0.22
N ARG A 326 6.49 -14.68 -0.21
CA ARG A 326 5.77 -15.71 -0.99
C ARG A 326 4.41 -16.09 -0.41
N ALA A 327 4.14 -15.77 0.87
CA ALA A 327 2.82 -15.93 1.47
C ALA A 327 1.77 -14.95 0.90
N SER A 328 2.23 -13.92 0.23
CA SER A 328 1.42 -12.92 -0.46
C SER A 328 1.70 -12.94 -1.95
N GLY A 329 0.83 -12.34 -2.75
CA GLY A 329 0.99 -12.28 -4.19
C GLY A 329 0.42 -11.02 -4.81
N ALA A 330 0.60 -10.87 -6.11
CA ALA A 330 -0.04 -9.80 -6.87
C ALA A 330 -0.31 -10.21 -8.31
N ILE A 331 -1.33 -9.61 -8.89
CA ILE A 331 -1.62 -9.67 -10.31
C ILE A 331 -1.26 -8.31 -10.89
N VAL A 332 -0.37 -8.29 -11.85
CA VAL A 332 0.14 -7.07 -12.49
C VAL A 332 -0.35 -6.95 -13.94
N SER A 333 -0.16 -5.78 -14.54
CA SER A 333 -0.57 -5.47 -15.92
C SER A 333 -2.09 -5.57 -16.14
N CYS A 334 -2.88 -5.39 -15.08
CA CYS A 334 -4.33 -5.44 -15.18
C CYS A 334 -4.90 -4.19 -15.86
N LYS A 335 -5.83 -4.39 -16.78
CA LYS A 335 -6.66 -3.32 -17.35
C LYS A 335 -8.05 -3.38 -16.74
N ALA A 336 -8.58 -2.22 -16.36
CA ALA A 336 -9.92 -2.12 -15.79
C ALA A 336 -11.03 -2.24 -16.86
N THR A 337 -10.72 -1.89 -18.10
CA THR A 337 -11.66 -1.90 -19.24
C THR A 337 -11.09 -2.68 -20.42
#